data_17cdf70da42d3d5c4b4aa5750fcc3ca7
#
_entry.id   17cdf70da42d3d5c4b4aa5750fcc3ca7
#
_cell.length_a   1.000
_cell.length_b   1.000
_cell.length_c   1.000
_cell.angle_alpha   90.00
_cell.angle_beta   90.00
_cell.angle_gamma   90.00
#
_symmetry.space_group_name_H-M   'P 1'
#
loop_
_entity.id
_entity.type
_entity.pdbx_description
1 polymer ?
#
loop_
_entity_poly.entity_id
_entity_poly.type
_entity_poly.pdbx_seq_one_letter_code
_entity_poly.pdbx_strand_id
1 'polypeptide(L)'
;MSLFLLLKRGEIVENIVMGILAHVDAGKTTLSEGMLYLSGTVRKLGRVDHKDAFLDTYSLERDRGITIFSKQAVFSLGNRRINLLDTPGHVDFSAEMERTLQVLDYAVLVISGADGVQGHTETLWKLLKLYEIPTFIFINKMDQPGTDRESLLTELKERLDEGCIVFGKGKNVESLEEIAMTDEAVLDYFMEHETVRNEDICRLIRERKIFPCYFGSALKLDGVQELLAGFEEYMKPFDGKKGFGARVFKISRDDKGERLTF
;
A
#
# COMPACT_ATOMS: atom_id res chain seq x y z
N MET A 1 8.35 -27.62 5.00
CA MET A 1 8.43 -27.98 3.55
C MET A 1 8.52 -26.67 2.80
N SER A 2 9.67 -26.47 2.18
CA SER A 2 10.20 -25.21 1.65
C SER A 2 9.20 -24.49 0.74
N LEU A 3 8.94 -23.21 1.01
CA LEU A 3 8.19 -22.29 0.16
C LEU A 3 9.02 -21.84 -1.08
N PHE A 4 9.98 -22.65 -1.47
CA PHE A 4 10.72 -22.52 -2.72
C PHE A 4 10.15 -23.47 -3.74
N LEU A 5 9.80 -22.96 -4.92
CA LEU A 5 9.42 -23.64 -6.15
C LEU A 5 7.93 -23.96 -6.33
N LEU A 6 7.23 -22.98 -6.86
CA LEU A 6 6.41 -23.20 -8.04
C LEU A 6 6.77 -22.13 -9.07
N LEU A 7 7.98 -22.22 -9.59
CA LEU A 7 8.34 -21.66 -10.89
C LEU A 7 7.56 -22.46 -11.94
N LYS A 8 6.45 -21.94 -12.43
CA LYS A 8 5.96 -22.32 -13.75
C LYS A 8 7.09 -22.03 -14.73
N ARG A 9 7.52 -23.06 -15.46
CA ARG A 9 8.61 -22.98 -16.43
C ARG A 9 8.45 -21.74 -17.31
N GLY A 10 9.37 -20.77 -17.17
CA GLY A 10 9.65 -19.76 -18.19
C GLY A 10 9.12 -18.36 -17.97
N GLU A 11 8.31 -18.07 -16.96
CA GLU A 11 7.89 -16.68 -16.67
C GLU A 11 8.68 -16.15 -15.46
N ILE A 12 9.38 -15.05 -15.67
CA ILE A 12 10.02 -14.30 -14.59
C ILE A 12 8.87 -13.63 -13.82
N VAL A 13 8.50 -14.19 -12.66
CA VAL A 13 7.52 -13.57 -11.77
C VAL A 13 8.23 -12.49 -10.97
N GLU A 14 7.85 -11.24 -11.21
CA GLU A 14 8.35 -10.09 -10.46
C GLU A 14 7.78 -10.13 -9.03
N ASN A 15 8.65 -10.16 -8.03
CA ASN A 15 8.23 -10.12 -6.63
C ASN A 15 8.33 -8.68 -6.09
N ILE A 16 7.26 -8.22 -5.45
CA ILE A 16 7.19 -6.91 -4.80
C ILE A 16 6.75 -7.12 -3.36
N VAL A 17 7.43 -6.49 -2.43
CA VAL A 17 7.06 -6.45 -1.00
C VAL A 17 6.35 -5.14 -0.72
N MET A 18 5.09 -5.20 -0.34
CA MET A 18 4.24 -4.04 -0.10
C MET A 18 3.75 -4.02 1.34
N GLY A 19 4.00 -2.92 2.05
CA GLY A 19 3.46 -2.69 3.38
C GLY A 19 2.13 -1.95 3.35
N ILE A 20 1.21 -2.30 4.24
CA ILE A 20 0.01 -1.50 4.46
C ILE A 20 0.06 -0.89 5.86
N LEU A 21 -0.05 0.44 5.92
CA LEU A 21 0.07 1.24 7.14
C LEU A 21 -1.17 2.11 7.31
N ALA A 22 -1.59 2.31 8.54
CA ALA A 22 -2.76 3.13 8.85
C ALA A 22 -2.76 3.58 10.30
N HIS A 23 -3.44 4.69 10.57
CA HIS A 23 -3.94 4.97 11.92
C HIS A 23 -4.97 3.90 12.33
N VAL A 24 -5.13 3.70 13.65
CA VAL A 24 -6.15 2.79 14.20
C VAL A 24 -7.52 3.13 13.60
N ASP A 25 -8.31 2.13 13.29
CA ASP A 25 -9.65 2.23 12.72
C ASP A 25 -9.77 2.90 11.33
N ALA A 26 -8.68 3.23 10.65
CA ALA A 26 -8.73 3.76 9.28
C ALA A 26 -9.20 2.70 8.24
N GLY A 27 -9.31 1.42 8.63
CA GLY A 27 -9.81 0.34 7.78
C GLY A 27 -8.72 -0.43 7.03
N LYS A 28 -7.51 -0.50 7.60
CA LYS A 28 -6.37 -1.24 7.07
C LYS A 28 -6.70 -2.69 6.72
N THR A 29 -7.19 -3.46 7.70
CA THR A 29 -7.55 -4.87 7.51
C THR A 29 -8.67 -5.04 6.48
N THR A 30 -9.67 -4.15 6.48
CA THR A 30 -10.77 -4.17 5.51
C THR A 30 -10.24 -3.95 4.07
N LEU A 31 -9.29 -3.04 3.89
CA LEU A 31 -8.66 -2.81 2.58
C LEU A 31 -7.83 -4.03 2.15
N SER A 32 -7.06 -4.61 3.06
CA SER A 32 -6.27 -5.83 2.78
C SER A 32 -7.18 -6.98 2.34
N GLU A 33 -8.27 -7.23 3.03
CA GLU A 33 -9.27 -8.25 2.68
C GLU A 33 -9.90 -7.95 1.30
N GLY A 34 -10.24 -6.69 1.03
CA GLY A 34 -10.75 -6.25 -0.27
C GLY A 34 -9.78 -6.52 -1.42
N MET A 35 -8.50 -6.23 -1.23
CA MET A 35 -7.45 -6.52 -2.22
C MET A 35 -7.29 -8.03 -2.45
N LEU A 36 -7.27 -8.84 -1.39
CA LEU A 36 -7.16 -10.30 -1.49
C LEU A 36 -8.38 -10.93 -2.17
N TYR A 37 -9.58 -10.38 -1.94
CA TYR A 37 -10.80 -10.82 -2.59
C TYR A 37 -10.82 -10.48 -4.08
N LEU A 38 -10.54 -9.23 -4.44
CA LEU A 38 -10.54 -8.77 -5.83
C LEU A 38 -9.41 -9.39 -6.66
N SER A 39 -8.28 -9.73 -6.05
CA SER A 39 -7.20 -10.49 -6.71
C SER A 39 -7.53 -11.99 -6.90
N GLY A 40 -8.68 -12.45 -6.37
CA GLY A 40 -9.08 -13.87 -6.45
C GLY A 40 -8.31 -14.81 -5.51
N THR A 41 -7.52 -14.27 -4.60
CA THR A 41 -6.74 -15.06 -3.63
C THR A 41 -7.63 -15.69 -2.58
N VAL A 42 -8.66 -14.98 -2.12
CA VAL A 42 -9.69 -15.52 -1.23
C VAL A 42 -11.04 -15.56 -1.94
N ARG A 43 -11.81 -16.61 -1.67
CA ARG A 43 -13.13 -16.83 -2.32
C ARG A 43 -14.27 -16.09 -1.64
N LYS A 44 -14.10 -15.68 -0.39
CA LYS A 44 -15.09 -14.99 0.43
C LYS A 44 -14.43 -13.75 1.01
N LEU A 45 -15.11 -12.62 0.92
CA LEU A 45 -14.68 -11.39 1.55
C LEU A 45 -14.80 -11.55 3.09
N GLY A 46 -13.68 -11.59 3.79
CA GLY A 46 -13.63 -11.56 5.25
C GLY A 46 -14.04 -10.20 5.79
N ARG A 47 -14.69 -10.19 6.96
CA ARG A 47 -15.10 -8.96 7.64
C ARG A 47 -14.57 -8.94 9.06
N VAL A 48 -13.94 -7.83 9.42
CA VAL A 48 -13.44 -7.62 10.79
C VAL A 48 -14.59 -7.69 11.81
N ASP A 49 -15.75 -7.10 11.48
CA ASP A 49 -16.95 -7.08 12.34
C ASP A 49 -17.49 -8.50 12.63
N HIS A 50 -17.31 -9.41 11.67
CA HIS A 50 -17.76 -10.81 11.81
C HIS A 50 -16.67 -11.73 12.35
N LYS A 51 -15.47 -11.21 12.64
CA LYS A 51 -14.29 -11.94 13.13
C LYS A 51 -13.88 -13.11 12.20
N ASP A 52 -14.14 -12.99 10.89
CA ASP A 52 -13.84 -13.99 9.85
C ASP A 52 -12.81 -13.48 8.82
N ALA A 53 -12.11 -12.39 9.11
CA ALA A 53 -11.06 -11.85 8.26
C ALA A 53 -9.88 -12.83 8.16
N PHE A 54 -9.38 -13.06 6.94
CA PHE A 54 -8.29 -14.00 6.64
C PHE A 54 -7.00 -13.64 7.37
N LEU A 55 -6.73 -12.35 7.52
CA LEU A 55 -5.55 -11.83 8.21
C LEU A 55 -5.67 -11.86 9.74
N ASP A 56 -6.86 -11.92 10.34
CA ASP A 56 -7.04 -11.89 11.78
C ASP A 56 -7.01 -13.31 12.39
N THR A 57 -5.81 -13.89 12.50
CA THR A 57 -5.61 -15.27 12.98
C THR A 57 -5.50 -15.39 14.50
N TYR A 58 -5.08 -14.36 15.23
CA TYR A 58 -4.87 -14.41 16.67
C TYR A 58 -6.09 -13.90 17.45
N SER A 59 -6.50 -14.65 18.51
CA SER A 59 -7.67 -14.31 19.33
C SER A 59 -7.54 -12.93 19.99
N LEU A 60 -6.37 -12.58 20.49
CA LEU A 60 -6.09 -11.27 21.11
C LEU A 60 -6.28 -10.09 20.15
N GLU A 61 -5.93 -10.25 18.87
CA GLU A 61 -6.12 -9.24 17.84
C GLU A 61 -7.60 -9.09 17.48
N ARG A 62 -8.33 -10.24 17.35
CA ARG A 62 -9.76 -10.25 17.10
C ARG A 62 -10.58 -9.60 18.24
N ASP A 63 -10.16 -9.80 19.47
CA ASP A 63 -10.87 -9.26 20.64
C ASP A 63 -10.65 -7.76 20.81
N ARG A 64 -9.51 -7.26 20.38
CA ARG A 64 -9.14 -5.84 20.48
C ARG A 64 -9.37 -5.05 19.20
N GLY A 65 -9.60 -5.73 18.05
CA GLY A 65 -9.76 -5.09 16.74
C GLY A 65 -8.48 -4.40 16.21
N ILE A 66 -7.29 -4.80 16.71
CA ILE A 66 -6.00 -4.21 16.34
C ILE A 66 -5.01 -5.27 15.86
N THR A 67 -4.14 -4.93 14.90
CA THR A 67 -3.02 -5.76 14.48
C THR A 67 -1.85 -5.57 15.44
N ILE A 68 -1.36 -6.65 16.03
CA ILE A 68 -0.23 -6.65 16.99
C ILE A 68 1.05 -7.14 16.30
N PHE A 69 0.94 -8.17 15.46
CA PHE A 69 2.07 -8.75 14.74
C PHE A 69 1.94 -8.52 13.24
N SER A 70 3.07 -8.24 12.58
CA SER A 70 3.09 -8.16 11.13
C SER A 70 2.65 -9.50 10.52
N LYS A 71 1.61 -9.46 9.68
CA LYS A 71 1.08 -10.61 8.97
C LYS A 71 1.45 -10.53 7.50
N GLN A 72 1.54 -11.68 6.87
CA GLN A 72 1.89 -11.77 5.47
C GLN A 72 0.76 -12.45 4.69
N ALA A 73 0.36 -11.81 3.61
CA ALA A 73 -0.46 -12.41 2.58
C ALA A 73 0.26 -12.31 1.22
N VAL A 74 -0.05 -13.22 0.32
CA VAL A 74 0.54 -13.23 -1.02
C VAL A 74 -0.58 -13.30 -2.03
N PHE A 75 -0.57 -12.40 -3.00
CA PHE A 75 -1.49 -12.43 -4.12
C PHE A 75 -0.79 -12.11 -5.44
N SER A 76 -1.42 -12.49 -6.55
CA SER A 76 -0.92 -12.21 -7.88
C SER A 76 -1.67 -11.03 -8.49
N LEU A 77 -0.94 -10.15 -9.16
CA LEU A 77 -1.47 -9.00 -9.89
C LEU A 77 -0.75 -8.92 -11.24
N GLY A 78 -1.46 -9.29 -12.32
CA GLY A 78 -0.83 -9.48 -13.62
C GLY A 78 0.29 -10.53 -13.54
N ASN A 79 1.49 -10.17 -14.00
CA ASN A 79 2.70 -11.02 -13.93
C ASN A 79 3.49 -10.85 -12.62
N ARG A 80 2.96 -10.11 -11.64
CA ARG A 80 3.62 -9.78 -10.37
C ARG A 80 3.07 -10.60 -9.23
N ARG A 81 3.94 -10.93 -8.31
CA ARG A 81 3.62 -11.52 -7.02
C ARG A 81 3.81 -10.47 -5.94
N ILE A 82 2.71 -10.06 -5.32
CA ILE A 82 2.70 -9.08 -4.25
C ILE A 82 2.76 -9.82 -2.91
N ASN A 83 3.77 -9.53 -2.12
CA ASN A 83 3.90 -9.97 -0.73
C ASN A 83 3.41 -8.82 0.15
N LEU A 84 2.14 -8.88 0.55
CA LEU A 84 1.51 -7.87 1.41
C LEU A 84 1.91 -8.12 2.86
N LEU A 85 2.51 -7.12 3.48
CA LEU A 85 2.83 -7.10 4.91
C LEU A 85 1.85 -6.17 5.62
N ASP A 86 0.95 -6.76 6.41
CA ASP A 86 0.05 -6.01 7.27
C ASP A 86 0.79 -5.58 8.53
N THR A 87 1.03 -4.28 8.70
CA THR A 87 1.83 -3.74 9.80
C THR A 87 0.95 -3.34 10.97
N PRO A 88 1.45 -3.47 12.23
CA PRO A 88 0.75 -2.92 13.39
C PRO A 88 0.46 -1.42 13.22
N GLY A 89 -0.78 -1.02 13.46
CA GLY A 89 -1.20 0.40 13.39
C GLY A 89 -1.08 1.16 14.72
N HIS A 90 -0.67 0.51 15.80
CA HIS A 90 -0.60 1.13 17.12
C HIS A 90 0.84 1.54 17.47
N VAL A 91 1.00 2.71 18.09
CA VAL A 91 2.32 3.28 18.47
C VAL A 91 3.15 2.38 19.39
N ASP A 92 2.51 1.55 20.21
CA ASP A 92 3.19 0.61 21.13
C ASP A 92 3.97 -0.49 20.38
N PHE A 93 3.72 -0.69 19.08
CA PHE A 93 4.36 -1.71 18.25
C PHE A 93 5.34 -1.11 17.22
N SER A 94 5.86 0.08 17.48
CA SER A 94 6.76 0.81 16.57
C SER A 94 8.00 0.01 16.15
N ALA A 95 8.58 -0.79 17.05
CA ALA A 95 9.75 -1.61 16.74
C ALA A 95 9.46 -2.74 15.72
N GLU A 96 8.26 -3.33 15.75
CA GLU A 96 7.83 -4.33 14.77
C GLU A 96 7.54 -3.66 13.42
N MET A 97 6.95 -2.48 13.44
CA MET A 97 6.69 -1.67 12.26
C MET A 97 8.00 -1.26 11.58
N GLU A 98 8.99 -0.73 12.32
CA GLU A 98 10.28 -0.32 11.76
C GLU A 98 11.05 -1.48 11.11
N ARG A 99 10.99 -2.68 11.69
CA ARG A 99 11.60 -3.87 11.08
C ARG A 99 10.94 -4.19 9.74
N THR A 100 9.62 -4.06 9.66
CA THR A 100 8.86 -4.28 8.43
C THR A 100 9.21 -3.23 7.38
N LEU A 101 9.29 -1.94 7.75
CA LEU A 101 9.64 -0.86 6.82
C LEU A 101 10.95 -1.11 6.06
N GLN A 102 11.94 -1.74 6.70
CA GLN A 102 13.25 -1.99 6.10
C GLN A 102 13.25 -2.99 4.92
N VAL A 103 12.16 -3.69 4.69
CA VAL A 103 12.03 -4.71 3.64
C VAL A 103 10.96 -4.39 2.62
N LEU A 104 10.32 -3.22 2.72
CA LEU A 104 9.29 -2.80 1.79
C LEU A 104 9.90 -2.22 0.51
N ASP A 105 9.33 -2.62 -0.62
CA ASP A 105 9.54 -1.97 -1.91
C ASP A 105 8.57 -0.79 -2.09
N TYR A 106 7.32 -0.96 -1.61
CA TYR A 106 6.26 0.03 -1.67
C TYR A 106 5.42 0.01 -0.40
N ALA A 107 4.71 1.10 -0.14
CA ALA A 107 3.74 1.17 0.94
C ALA A 107 2.38 1.69 0.46
N VAL A 108 1.32 1.27 1.17
CA VAL A 108 -0.01 1.87 1.09
C VAL A 108 -0.31 2.51 2.43
N LEU A 109 -0.49 3.82 2.43
CA LEU A 109 -0.95 4.56 3.60
C LEU A 109 -2.46 4.72 3.52
N VAL A 110 -3.18 4.13 4.48
CA VAL A 110 -4.64 4.19 4.54
C VAL A 110 -5.06 5.29 5.50
N ILE A 111 -5.89 6.20 5.04
CA ILE A 111 -6.40 7.35 5.79
C ILE A 111 -7.93 7.26 5.80
N SER A 112 -8.56 7.50 6.95
CA SER A 112 -10.02 7.59 7.05
C SER A 112 -10.48 8.95 6.52
N GLY A 113 -11.34 8.98 5.51
CA GLY A 113 -11.90 10.22 4.99
C GLY A 113 -12.80 10.95 5.99
N ALA A 114 -13.37 10.23 6.95
CA ALA A 114 -14.16 10.84 8.01
C ALA A 114 -13.31 11.55 9.09
N ASP A 115 -12.08 11.06 9.32
CA ASP A 115 -11.21 11.55 10.39
C ASP A 115 -10.07 12.44 9.87
N GLY A 116 -9.80 12.43 8.55
CA GLY A 116 -8.70 13.16 7.92
C GLY A 116 -7.31 12.68 8.36
N VAL A 117 -6.32 13.53 8.22
CA VAL A 117 -4.92 13.25 8.60
C VAL A 117 -4.75 13.36 10.11
N GLN A 118 -4.57 12.24 10.78
CA GLN A 118 -4.36 12.16 12.23
C GLN A 118 -2.86 12.31 12.57
N GLY A 119 -2.53 12.71 13.81
CA GLY A 119 -1.14 12.85 14.25
C GLY A 119 -0.29 11.57 14.10
N HIS A 120 -0.91 10.40 14.25
CA HIS A 120 -0.24 9.14 13.99
C HIS A 120 0.02 8.92 12.49
N THR A 121 -0.87 9.37 11.61
CA THR A 121 -0.66 9.36 10.16
C THR A 121 0.57 10.17 9.78
N GLU A 122 0.76 11.35 10.37
CA GLU A 122 1.97 12.16 10.16
C GLU A 122 3.25 11.45 10.65
N THR A 123 3.14 10.71 11.78
CA THR A 123 4.27 9.90 12.27
C THR A 123 4.63 8.79 11.29
N LEU A 124 3.65 8.06 10.77
CA LEU A 124 3.85 7.05 9.74
C LEU A 124 4.45 7.67 8.47
N TRP A 125 3.96 8.83 8.06
CA TRP A 125 4.49 9.56 6.91
C TRP A 125 5.97 9.93 7.06
N LYS A 126 6.37 10.43 8.24
CA LYS A 126 7.78 10.74 8.55
C LYS A 126 8.66 9.48 8.49
N LEU A 127 8.16 8.34 8.94
CA LEU A 127 8.88 7.07 8.83
C LEU A 127 9.01 6.61 7.40
N LEU A 128 7.93 6.66 6.60
CA LEU A 128 7.96 6.34 5.18
C LEU A 128 8.94 7.25 4.41
N LYS A 129 9.06 8.52 4.81
CA LYS A 129 10.03 9.47 4.26
C LYS A 129 11.45 9.12 4.68
N LEU A 130 11.67 8.79 5.94
CA LEU A 130 13.00 8.41 6.49
C LEU A 130 13.57 7.16 5.82
N TYR A 131 12.69 6.17 5.53
CA TYR A 131 13.08 4.92 4.87
C TYR A 131 12.99 4.99 3.33
N GLU A 132 12.68 6.18 2.77
CA GLU A 132 12.57 6.45 1.33
C GLU A 132 11.60 5.51 0.59
N ILE A 133 10.51 5.06 1.26
CA ILE A 133 9.58 4.08 0.70
C ILE A 133 8.57 4.78 -0.23
N PRO A 134 8.50 4.42 -1.53
CA PRO A 134 7.47 4.88 -2.44
C PRO A 134 6.08 4.53 -1.91
N THR A 135 5.17 5.51 -1.89
CA THR A 135 3.91 5.38 -1.14
C THR A 135 2.72 5.73 -2.00
N PHE A 136 1.73 4.84 -2.00
CA PHE A 136 0.37 5.07 -2.47
C PHE A 136 -0.51 5.45 -1.28
N ILE A 137 -1.50 6.29 -1.49
CA ILE A 137 -2.42 6.73 -0.43
C ILE A 137 -3.82 6.26 -0.80
N PHE A 138 -4.51 5.61 0.13
CA PHE A 138 -5.91 5.24 -0.01
C PHE A 138 -6.76 5.95 1.04
N ILE A 139 -7.59 6.87 0.58
CA ILE A 139 -8.53 7.60 1.42
C ILE A 139 -9.81 6.76 1.49
N ASN A 140 -9.97 6.10 2.61
CA ASN A 140 -11.03 5.12 2.90
C ASN A 140 -12.24 5.77 3.54
N LYS A 141 -13.35 5.03 3.61
CA LYS A 141 -14.63 5.45 4.23
C LYS A 141 -15.27 6.69 3.59
N MET A 142 -15.04 6.89 2.29
CA MET A 142 -15.67 8.00 1.53
C MET A 142 -17.18 7.88 1.42
N ASP A 143 -17.76 6.78 1.86
CA ASP A 143 -19.20 6.55 1.95
C ASP A 143 -19.84 7.10 3.24
N GLN A 144 -19.05 7.64 4.15
CA GLN A 144 -19.54 8.26 5.38
C GLN A 144 -19.98 9.70 5.14
N PRO A 145 -21.04 10.16 5.86
CA PRO A 145 -21.50 11.54 5.75
C PRO A 145 -20.40 12.55 6.15
N GLY A 146 -20.33 13.67 5.42
CA GLY A 146 -19.39 14.75 5.73
C GLY A 146 -17.99 14.59 5.12
N THR A 147 -17.74 13.51 4.39
CA THR A 147 -16.49 13.36 3.64
C THR A 147 -16.53 14.22 2.37
N ASP A 148 -15.50 15.05 2.18
CA ASP A 148 -15.32 15.86 0.99
C ASP A 148 -13.94 15.63 0.37
N ARG A 149 -13.93 15.27 -0.92
CA ARG A 149 -12.70 14.85 -1.62
C ARG A 149 -11.71 16.01 -1.77
N GLU A 150 -12.18 17.20 -2.11
CA GLU A 150 -11.33 18.36 -2.38
C GLU A 150 -10.68 18.85 -1.08
N SER A 151 -11.47 18.98 -0.01
CA SER A 151 -10.96 19.33 1.32
C SER A 151 -9.94 18.34 1.83
N LEU A 152 -10.17 17.03 1.64
CA LEU A 152 -9.23 15.99 2.05
C LEU A 152 -7.94 16.04 1.23
N LEU A 153 -8.01 16.28 -0.08
CA LEU A 153 -6.83 16.42 -0.92
C LEU A 153 -5.99 17.63 -0.49
N THR A 154 -6.64 18.76 -0.18
CA THR A 154 -5.97 19.95 0.34
C THR A 154 -5.27 19.64 1.65
N GLU A 155 -5.95 18.97 2.60
CA GLU A 155 -5.35 18.56 3.87
C GLU A 155 -4.14 17.62 3.67
N LEU A 156 -4.22 16.67 2.72
CA LEU A 156 -3.10 15.78 2.39
C LEU A 156 -1.89 16.57 1.86
N LYS A 157 -2.13 17.52 0.96
CA LYS A 157 -1.07 18.39 0.42
C LYS A 157 -0.40 19.23 1.51
N GLU A 158 -1.18 19.85 2.38
CA GLU A 158 -0.67 20.70 3.46
C GLU A 158 0.07 19.93 4.56
N ARG A 159 -0.44 18.77 4.95
CA ARG A 159 0.06 18.05 6.13
C ARG A 159 1.04 16.93 5.82
N LEU A 160 1.00 16.37 4.63
CA LEU A 160 1.90 15.29 4.21
C LEU A 160 2.89 15.76 3.15
N ASP A 161 2.42 16.05 1.94
CA ASP A 161 3.28 16.49 0.84
C ASP A 161 2.47 17.07 -0.32
N GLU A 162 2.96 18.14 -0.95
CA GLU A 162 2.33 18.78 -2.12
C GLU A 162 2.23 17.81 -3.32
N GLY A 163 3.08 16.79 -3.38
CA GLY A 163 3.04 15.73 -4.38
C GLY A 163 1.89 14.73 -4.23
N CYS A 164 0.94 14.93 -3.30
CA CYS A 164 -0.30 14.15 -3.20
C CYS A 164 -1.23 14.50 -4.37
N ILE A 165 -1.39 13.61 -5.34
CA ILE A 165 -2.14 13.83 -6.59
C ILE A 165 -3.21 12.76 -6.76
N VAL A 166 -4.39 13.15 -7.27
CA VAL A 166 -5.52 12.24 -7.51
C VAL A 166 -5.23 11.30 -8.66
N PHE A 167 -5.47 10.00 -8.42
CA PHE A 167 -5.38 8.92 -9.40
C PHE A 167 -6.69 8.13 -9.50
N GLY A 168 -6.73 7.15 -10.40
CA GLY A 168 -7.93 6.34 -10.66
C GLY A 168 -9.02 7.13 -11.43
N LYS A 169 -10.27 6.94 -11.06
CA LYS A 169 -11.42 7.60 -11.70
C LYS A 169 -11.40 9.14 -11.58
N GLY A 170 -10.59 9.69 -10.69
CA GLY A 170 -10.46 11.14 -10.51
C GLY A 170 -9.27 11.75 -11.24
N LYS A 171 -8.43 10.94 -11.91
CA LYS A 171 -7.31 11.45 -12.70
C LYS A 171 -7.83 12.18 -13.93
N ASN A 172 -7.52 13.44 -14.04
CA ASN A 172 -7.96 14.35 -15.11
C ASN A 172 -6.73 15.12 -15.65
N VAL A 173 -6.99 16.09 -16.53
CA VAL A 173 -5.94 16.94 -17.12
C VAL A 173 -5.17 17.69 -16.04
N GLU A 174 -5.85 18.24 -15.04
CA GLU A 174 -5.24 18.97 -13.91
C GLU A 174 -4.27 18.05 -13.15
N SER A 175 -4.63 16.76 -12.94
CA SER A 175 -3.72 15.79 -12.33
C SER A 175 -2.47 15.54 -13.17
N LEU A 176 -2.58 15.57 -14.51
CA LEU A 176 -1.41 15.43 -15.40
C LEU A 176 -0.52 16.67 -15.35
N GLU A 177 -1.09 17.87 -15.29
CA GLU A 177 -0.37 19.12 -15.11
C GLU A 177 0.38 19.13 -13.77
N GLU A 178 -0.28 18.76 -12.68
CA GLU A 178 0.35 18.64 -11.35
C GLU A 178 1.53 17.66 -11.38
N ILE A 179 1.40 16.50 -12.03
CA ILE A 179 2.49 15.54 -12.20
C ILE A 179 3.64 16.18 -12.99
N ALA A 180 3.34 16.85 -14.10
CA ALA A 180 4.33 17.47 -14.96
C ALA A 180 5.13 18.57 -14.22
N MET A 181 4.47 19.35 -13.38
CA MET A 181 5.09 20.42 -12.60
C MET A 181 6.11 19.92 -11.56
N THR A 182 6.13 18.62 -11.24
CA THR A 182 7.08 18.08 -10.27
C THR A 182 8.49 17.83 -10.80
N ASP A 183 8.68 17.88 -12.14
CA ASP A 183 9.96 17.57 -12.77
C ASP A 183 10.09 18.28 -14.12
N GLU A 184 11.19 19.02 -14.32
CA GLU A 184 11.42 19.88 -15.50
C GLU A 184 11.34 19.09 -16.83
N ALA A 185 11.95 17.92 -16.90
CA ALA A 185 11.93 17.09 -18.12
C ALA A 185 10.54 16.52 -18.43
N VAL A 186 9.73 16.26 -17.39
CA VAL A 186 8.33 15.83 -17.56
C VAL A 186 7.45 17.00 -17.99
N LEU A 187 7.71 18.20 -17.49
CA LEU A 187 7.01 19.41 -17.89
C LEU A 187 7.28 19.74 -19.36
N ASP A 188 8.53 19.68 -19.81
CA ASP A 188 8.89 19.89 -21.21
C ASP A 188 8.15 18.91 -22.12
N TYR A 189 8.11 17.62 -21.75
CA TYR A 189 7.38 16.62 -22.51
C TYR A 189 5.87 16.89 -22.53
N PHE A 190 5.30 17.30 -21.38
CA PHE A 190 3.88 17.60 -21.26
C PHE A 190 3.48 18.82 -22.14
N MET A 191 4.32 19.84 -22.19
CA MET A 191 4.07 21.04 -23.02
C MET A 191 4.04 20.72 -24.52
N GLU A 192 4.75 19.68 -24.97
CA GLU A 192 4.76 19.27 -26.38
C GLU A 192 3.66 18.26 -26.73
N HIS A 193 3.22 17.41 -25.76
CA HIS A 193 2.40 16.23 -26.04
C HIS A 193 1.06 16.22 -25.30
N GLU A 194 0.82 17.18 -24.39
CA GLU A 194 -0.38 17.26 -23.52
C GLU A 194 -0.65 15.97 -22.71
N THR A 195 0.42 15.18 -22.44
CA THR A 195 0.35 13.91 -21.70
C THR A 195 1.65 13.66 -20.94
N VAL A 196 1.60 12.73 -19.97
CA VAL A 196 2.77 12.28 -19.20
C VAL A 196 2.99 10.80 -19.45
N ARG A 197 4.25 10.40 -19.72
CA ARG A 197 4.60 8.99 -19.95
C ARG A 197 4.45 8.18 -18.66
N ASN A 198 3.94 6.95 -18.77
CA ASN A 198 3.83 6.06 -17.60
C ASN A 198 5.18 5.77 -16.93
N GLU A 199 6.26 5.74 -17.72
CA GLU A 199 7.63 5.55 -17.21
C GLU A 199 8.06 6.70 -16.29
N ASP A 200 7.70 7.93 -16.64
CA ASP A 200 7.96 9.11 -15.81
C ASP A 200 7.13 9.05 -14.52
N ILE A 201 5.86 8.69 -14.60
CA ILE A 201 5.00 8.50 -13.41
C ILE A 201 5.62 7.44 -12.49
N CYS A 202 6.03 6.28 -13.02
CA CYS A 202 6.69 5.24 -12.24
C CYS A 202 7.98 5.75 -11.56
N ARG A 203 8.79 6.53 -12.30
CA ARG A 203 10.02 7.15 -11.78
C ARG A 203 9.71 8.14 -10.66
N LEU A 204 8.77 9.05 -10.88
CA LEU A 204 8.39 10.08 -9.90
C LEU A 204 7.83 9.47 -8.61
N ILE A 205 7.04 8.39 -8.70
CA ILE A 205 6.57 7.64 -7.53
C ILE A 205 7.77 7.02 -6.78
N ARG A 206 8.70 6.40 -7.50
CA ARG A 206 9.90 5.78 -6.89
C ARG A 206 10.82 6.81 -6.23
N GLU A 207 10.95 7.99 -6.82
CA GLU A 207 11.71 9.12 -6.28
C GLU A 207 10.97 9.88 -5.19
N ARG A 208 9.74 9.46 -4.86
CA ARG A 208 8.86 10.11 -3.87
C ARG A 208 8.60 11.60 -4.18
N LYS A 209 8.50 11.93 -5.46
CA LYS A 209 8.09 13.26 -5.92
C LYS A 209 6.58 13.38 -6.06
N ILE A 210 5.89 12.25 -6.32
CA ILE A 210 4.44 12.17 -6.36
C ILE A 210 3.93 11.00 -5.55
N PHE A 211 2.71 11.13 -5.01
CA PHE A 211 2.04 10.15 -4.17
C PHE A 211 0.62 9.94 -4.69
N PRO A 212 0.37 8.84 -5.42
CA PRO A 212 -0.94 8.55 -5.99
C PRO A 212 -2.01 8.39 -4.90
N CYS A 213 -3.04 9.24 -4.93
CA CYS A 213 -4.16 9.25 -4.00
C CYS A 213 -5.41 8.64 -4.64
N TYR A 214 -5.95 7.60 -4.02
CA TYR A 214 -7.17 6.92 -4.40
C TYR A 214 -8.23 7.12 -3.32
N PHE A 215 -9.46 7.37 -3.72
CA PHE A 215 -10.58 7.62 -2.84
C PHE A 215 -11.61 6.51 -2.97
N GLY A 216 -12.12 6.00 -1.84
CA GLY A 216 -13.11 4.94 -1.89
C GLY A 216 -13.63 4.47 -0.54
N SER A 217 -14.30 3.32 -0.57
CA SER A 217 -14.76 2.60 0.60
C SER A 217 -14.34 1.12 0.49
N ALA A 218 -13.36 0.74 1.29
CA ALA A 218 -12.88 -0.64 1.31
C ALA A 218 -14.00 -1.62 1.67
N LEU A 219 -14.91 -1.22 2.57
CA LEU A 219 -16.06 -2.04 2.97
C LEU A 219 -17.02 -2.34 1.80
N LYS A 220 -17.16 -1.38 0.88
CA LYS A 220 -18.01 -1.51 -0.33
C LYS A 220 -17.22 -1.92 -1.56
N LEU A 221 -15.91 -2.14 -1.43
CA LEU A 221 -14.95 -2.40 -2.52
C LEU A 221 -14.86 -1.24 -3.56
N ASP A 222 -15.40 -0.07 -3.24
CA ASP A 222 -15.29 1.10 -4.09
C ASP A 222 -13.87 1.68 -4.05
N GLY A 223 -13.30 2.02 -5.21
CA GLY A 223 -11.93 2.52 -5.35
C GLY A 223 -10.82 1.48 -5.17
N VAL A 224 -11.13 0.27 -4.65
CA VAL A 224 -10.11 -0.77 -4.41
C VAL A 224 -9.61 -1.38 -5.71
N GLN A 225 -10.48 -1.56 -6.70
CA GLN A 225 -10.09 -2.07 -8.01
C GLN A 225 -9.21 -1.07 -8.75
N GLU A 226 -9.50 0.22 -8.63
CA GLU A 226 -8.69 1.29 -9.20
C GLU A 226 -7.30 1.36 -8.55
N LEU A 227 -7.22 1.17 -7.24
CA LEU A 227 -5.96 1.07 -6.52
C LEU A 227 -5.12 -0.12 -7.02
N LEU A 228 -5.74 -1.31 -7.19
CA LEU A 228 -5.07 -2.49 -7.74
C LEU A 228 -4.60 -2.27 -9.17
N ALA A 229 -5.41 -1.64 -10.02
CA ALA A 229 -5.02 -1.26 -11.37
C ALA A 229 -3.81 -0.30 -11.37
N GLY A 230 -3.81 0.67 -10.45
CA GLY A 230 -2.66 1.57 -10.26
C GLY A 230 -1.39 0.84 -9.80
N PHE A 231 -1.50 -0.19 -8.97
CA PHE A 231 -0.35 -1.02 -8.63
C PHE A 231 0.18 -1.77 -9.85
N GLU A 232 -0.70 -2.34 -10.67
CA GLU A 232 -0.31 -3.04 -11.88
C GLU A 232 0.35 -2.11 -12.91
N GLU A 233 -0.10 -0.87 -13.00
CA GLU A 233 0.40 0.11 -13.95
C GLU A 233 1.72 0.75 -13.48
N TYR A 234 1.80 1.19 -12.22
CA TYR A 234 2.86 2.09 -11.76
C TYR A 234 3.92 1.44 -10.85
N MET A 235 3.63 0.33 -10.16
CA MET A 235 4.69 -0.33 -9.40
C MET A 235 5.61 -1.10 -10.35
N LYS A 236 6.90 -0.86 -10.24
CA LYS A 236 7.93 -1.62 -10.95
C LYS A 236 8.84 -2.27 -9.92
N PRO A 237 9.31 -3.50 -10.16
CA PRO A 237 10.28 -4.12 -9.27
C PRO A 237 11.54 -3.29 -9.22
N PHE A 238 12.20 -3.29 -8.06
CA PHE A 238 13.54 -2.72 -7.96
C PHE A 238 14.54 -3.66 -8.62
N ASP A 239 15.47 -3.11 -9.39
CA ASP A 239 16.55 -3.88 -9.99
C ASP A 239 17.37 -4.55 -8.89
N GLY A 240 17.30 -5.88 -8.82
CA GLY A 240 18.06 -6.65 -7.86
C GLY A 240 19.56 -6.57 -8.14
N LYS A 241 20.37 -6.53 -7.10
CA LYS A 241 21.82 -6.70 -7.24
C LYS A 241 22.10 -8.08 -7.85
N LYS A 242 23.10 -8.19 -8.74
CA LYS A 242 23.54 -9.48 -9.25
C LYS A 242 23.99 -10.37 -8.09
N GLY A 243 23.33 -11.52 -7.92
CA GLY A 243 23.61 -12.49 -6.87
C GLY A 243 22.45 -12.65 -5.87
N PHE A 244 22.49 -13.74 -5.12
CA PHE A 244 21.51 -13.99 -4.05
C PHE A 244 21.77 -13.06 -2.86
N GLY A 245 20.71 -12.40 -2.38
CA GLY A 245 20.73 -11.59 -1.16
C GLY A 245 19.38 -11.70 -0.47
N ALA A 246 19.39 -11.72 0.86
CA ALA A 246 18.19 -11.72 1.66
C ALA A 246 18.41 -10.92 2.95
N ARG A 247 17.36 -10.23 3.40
CA ARG A 247 17.32 -9.57 4.71
C ARG A 247 16.28 -10.27 5.57
N VAL A 248 16.70 -10.77 6.73
CA VAL A 248 15.79 -11.37 7.71
C VAL A 248 15.13 -10.24 8.51
N PHE A 249 13.81 -10.13 8.45
CA PHE A 249 13.07 -9.14 9.23
C PHE A 249 12.24 -9.76 10.35
N LYS A 250 11.93 -11.07 10.26
CA LYS A 250 11.14 -11.77 11.27
C LYS A 250 11.61 -13.21 11.46
N ILE A 251 11.59 -13.66 12.70
CA ILE A 251 11.80 -15.06 13.08
C ILE A 251 10.57 -15.52 13.86
N SER A 252 10.00 -16.64 13.49
CA SER A 252 8.86 -17.27 14.14
C SER A 252 9.09 -18.76 14.33
N ARG A 253 8.11 -19.46 14.90
CA ARG A 253 8.05 -20.92 14.96
C ARG A 253 6.74 -21.39 14.35
N ASP A 254 6.78 -22.53 13.68
CA ASP A 254 5.57 -23.21 13.21
C ASP A 254 4.88 -23.99 14.34
N ASP A 255 3.75 -24.62 14.02
CA ASP A 255 2.98 -25.43 14.98
C ASP A 255 3.76 -26.65 15.51
N LYS A 256 4.85 -27.05 14.84
CA LYS A 256 5.77 -28.13 15.25
C LYS A 256 6.94 -27.62 16.05
N GLY A 257 7.05 -26.31 16.28
CA GLY A 257 8.15 -25.66 16.98
C GLY A 257 9.39 -25.43 16.13
N GLU A 258 9.36 -25.71 14.81
CA GLU A 258 10.45 -25.47 13.89
C GLU A 258 10.63 -23.98 13.62
N ARG A 259 11.88 -23.54 13.48
CA ARG A 259 12.19 -22.13 13.25
C ARG A 259 11.84 -21.72 11.82
N LEU A 260 10.99 -20.70 11.70
CA LEU A 260 10.70 -20.01 10.45
C LEU A 260 11.45 -18.69 10.40
N THR A 261 12.07 -18.39 9.26
CA THR A 261 12.80 -17.15 9.02
C THR A 261 12.19 -16.46 7.80
N PHE A 262 11.80 -15.21 7.99
CA PHE A 262 11.14 -14.38 6.98
C PHE A 262 12.00 -13.19 6.61
#